data_4faeb69eda610512ef11220427a785f9
#
_entry.id   4faeb69eda610512ef11220427a785f9
#
_cell.length_a   1.000
_cell.length_b   1.000
_cell.length_c   1.000
_cell.angle_alpha   90.00
_cell.angle_beta   90.00
_cell.angle_gamma   90.00
#
_symmetry.space_group_name_H-M   'P 1'
#
loop_
_entity.id
_entity.type
_entity.pdbx_description
1 polymer ?
#
loop_
_entity_poly.entity_id
_entity_poly.type
_entity_poly.pdbx_seq_one_letter_code
_entity_poly.pdbx_strand_id
1 'polypeptide(L)'
;MKSKQEIVPNVTIAIPVYNVERYVEKALLSALEQDFQLPYEILVIDDCGNDNSMEIVRKLQSEHPQGNIIRIIRHERNKGLGEARNTSIREARGKYLLFLDSDDWLNKEALSILYKAAIEHDAEITIGSTLKVYEGSDKTETFVYPETFISKPSAGIELNVFRGITPLVSYWNKLFLLDFIKKSDMYCVHRIMEDVIPDFKAKVLSHKVVTIPDITLYYNERGGSIMDTLWVNDTKCQQTIDTTVDIIKRIKRMIQEDYYNIDGIYDIYFANLMRYFFLYEQLGVTQEQYPQVMEIEQNCMSFIPSLRYIHGRNARIMYLLLHRREHDRSDFFKAYRFASSRLGRMLKLLISL
;
A
#
# COMPACT_ATOMS: atom_id res chain seq x y z
N MET A 1 45.28 -1.64 -12.69
CA MET A 1 44.05 -0.92 -12.29
C MET A 1 43.35 -1.78 -11.26
N LYS A 2 43.33 -1.38 -9.98
CA LYS A 2 42.52 -2.09 -8.96
C LYS A 2 41.07 -1.90 -9.33
N SER A 3 40.33 -2.97 -9.59
CA SER A 3 38.86 -2.93 -9.73
C SER A 3 38.31 -2.22 -8.50
N LYS A 4 37.65 -1.07 -8.66
CA LYS A 4 36.83 -0.49 -7.57
C LYS A 4 35.83 -1.58 -7.21
N GLN A 5 35.99 -2.15 -6.04
CA GLN A 5 34.95 -3.03 -5.48
C GLN A 5 33.67 -2.20 -5.42
N GLU A 6 32.67 -2.59 -6.19
CA GLU A 6 31.38 -1.90 -6.23
C GLU A 6 30.75 -2.07 -4.84
N ILE A 7 30.56 -0.99 -4.12
CA ILE A 7 29.97 -1.02 -2.78
C ILE A 7 28.48 -1.38 -2.96
N VAL A 8 28.09 -2.54 -2.50
CA VAL A 8 26.68 -2.96 -2.51
C VAL A 8 25.94 -2.14 -1.43
N PRO A 9 24.89 -1.39 -1.78
CA PRO A 9 24.14 -0.61 -0.82
C PRO A 9 23.34 -1.51 0.14
N ASN A 10 23.15 -1.03 1.36
CA ASN A 10 22.28 -1.72 2.33
C ASN A 10 20.78 -1.48 2.01
N VAL A 11 20.47 -0.28 1.54
CA VAL A 11 19.11 0.14 1.21
C VAL A 11 19.09 0.81 -0.15
N THR A 12 18.05 0.51 -0.94
CA THR A 12 17.62 1.30 -2.09
C THR A 12 16.38 2.10 -1.69
N ILE A 13 16.42 3.44 -1.81
CA ILE A 13 15.21 4.27 -1.80
C ILE A 13 14.75 4.44 -3.23
N ALA A 14 13.58 3.92 -3.58
CA ALA A 14 13.03 4.03 -4.93
C ALA A 14 11.98 5.15 -5.01
N ILE A 15 12.17 6.06 -5.96
CA ILE A 15 11.31 7.23 -6.15
C ILE A 15 10.79 7.24 -7.60
N PRO A 16 9.53 6.79 -7.83
CA PRO A 16 8.87 6.96 -9.12
C PRO A 16 8.55 8.44 -9.38
N VAL A 17 8.90 8.97 -10.56
CA VAL A 17 8.73 10.39 -10.91
C VAL A 17 7.89 10.53 -12.18
N TYR A 18 6.74 11.22 -12.06
CA TYR A 18 5.88 11.58 -13.18
C TYR A 18 5.03 12.81 -12.87
N ASN A 19 5.31 13.96 -13.50
CA ASN A 19 4.56 15.21 -13.36
C ASN A 19 4.39 15.68 -11.89
N VAL A 20 5.51 15.85 -11.18
CA VAL A 20 5.57 16.19 -9.76
C VAL A 20 6.56 17.34 -9.46
N GLU A 21 6.76 18.25 -10.40
CA GLU A 21 7.74 19.36 -10.29
C GLU A 21 7.61 20.19 -9.00
N ARG A 22 6.41 20.30 -8.45
CA ARG A 22 6.15 21.04 -7.21
C ARG A 22 6.63 20.32 -5.95
N TYR A 23 6.87 19.01 -6.02
CA TYR A 23 7.05 18.16 -4.83
C TYR A 23 8.38 17.40 -4.83
N VAL A 24 8.87 17.02 -6.02
CA VAL A 24 10.00 16.10 -6.19
C VAL A 24 11.28 16.59 -5.52
N GLU A 25 11.51 17.90 -5.43
CA GLU A 25 12.67 18.47 -4.76
C GLU A 25 12.68 18.09 -3.27
N LYS A 26 11.54 18.30 -2.59
CA LYS A 26 11.42 17.98 -1.16
C LYS A 26 11.55 16.48 -0.90
N ALA A 27 10.91 15.65 -1.73
CA ALA A 27 11.03 14.21 -1.65
C ALA A 27 12.48 13.75 -1.77
N LEU A 28 13.17 14.22 -2.82
CA LEU A 28 14.55 13.84 -3.11
C LEU A 28 15.53 14.36 -2.06
N LEU A 29 15.37 15.60 -1.59
CA LEU A 29 16.19 16.15 -0.50
C LEU A 29 16.02 15.33 0.78
N SER A 30 14.80 14.96 1.15
CA SER A 30 14.57 14.11 2.32
C SER A 30 15.23 12.73 2.23
N ALA A 31 15.39 12.19 1.03
CA ALA A 31 16.11 10.95 0.78
C ALA A 31 17.62 11.14 0.78
N LEU A 32 18.13 12.28 0.28
CA LEU A 32 19.57 12.61 0.27
C LEU A 32 20.12 12.95 1.66
N GLU A 33 19.29 13.54 2.51
CA GLU A 33 19.71 14.07 3.83
C GLU A 33 19.40 13.08 4.98
N GLN A 34 19.27 11.78 4.68
CA GLN A 34 19.06 10.77 5.71
C GLN A 34 20.27 10.66 6.66
N ASP A 35 20.00 10.67 7.97
CA ASP A 35 20.99 10.32 8.98
C ASP A 35 21.21 8.80 9.03
N PHE A 36 21.94 8.30 8.03
CA PHE A 36 22.21 6.87 7.87
C PHE A 36 23.66 6.66 7.45
N GLN A 37 24.43 5.97 8.30
CA GLN A 37 25.88 5.87 8.17
C GLN A 37 26.36 4.74 7.25
N LEU A 38 25.45 3.86 6.81
CA LEU A 38 25.78 2.76 5.90
C LEU A 38 25.51 3.16 4.44
N PRO A 39 26.17 2.53 3.47
CA PRO A 39 25.92 2.80 2.06
C PRO A 39 24.46 2.56 1.68
N TYR A 40 23.86 3.52 0.97
CA TYR A 40 22.54 3.39 0.34
C TYR A 40 22.54 4.06 -1.04
N GLU A 41 21.56 3.74 -1.86
CA GLU A 41 21.33 4.39 -3.15
C GLU A 41 19.93 4.99 -3.21
N ILE A 42 19.76 6.00 -4.04
CA ILE A 42 18.47 6.55 -4.44
C ILE A 42 18.25 6.19 -5.89
N LEU A 43 17.20 5.40 -6.15
CA LEU A 43 16.82 4.95 -7.47
C LEU A 43 15.61 5.74 -7.97
N VAL A 44 15.83 6.69 -8.85
CA VAL A 44 14.77 7.48 -9.48
C VAL A 44 14.31 6.79 -10.75
N ILE A 45 13.00 6.56 -10.88
CA ILE A 45 12.37 6.03 -12.10
C ILE A 45 11.66 7.18 -12.81
N ASP A 46 12.25 7.65 -13.91
CA ASP A 46 11.66 8.65 -14.82
C ASP A 46 10.60 7.97 -15.70
N ASP A 47 9.34 8.16 -15.38
CA ASP A 47 8.21 7.60 -16.14
C ASP A 47 7.70 8.56 -17.24
N CYS A 48 8.62 9.33 -17.84
CA CYS A 48 8.38 10.22 -18.98
C CYS A 48 7.32 11.30 -18.71
N GLY A 49 7.44 12.04 -17.61
CA GLY A 49 6.64 13.25 -17.35
C GLY A 49 6.95 14.37 -18.35
N ASN A 50 6.03 15.33 -18.46
CA ASN A 50 6.13 16.47 -19.38
C ASN A 50 6.42 17.81 -18.67
N ASP A 51 6.66 17.78 -17.36
CA ASP A 51 7.00 18.91 -16.52
C ASP A 51 8.52 18.98 -16.22
N ASN A 52 8.92 19.89 -15.36
CA ASN A 52 10.33 20.08 -15.00
C ASN A 52 10.83 19.13 -13.89
N SER A 53 10.08 18.13 -13.50
CA SER A 53 10.47 17.20 -12.42
C SER A 53 11.87 16.62 -12.62
N MET A 54 12.18 16.15 -13.81
CA MET A 54 13.45 15.50 -14.10
C MET A 54 14.62 16.51 -14.28
N GLU A 55 14.35 17.78 -14.55
CA GLU A 55 15.34 18.83 -14.51
C GLU A 55 15.79 19.08 -13.06
N ILE A 56 14.82 19.16 -12.13
CA ILE A 56 15.07 19.29 -10.69
C ILE A 56 15.90 18.09 -10.17
N VAL A 57 15.53 16.88 -10.54
CA VAL A 57 16.26 15.66 -10.15
C VAL A 57 17.71 15.71 -10.63
N ARG A 58 17.95 16.06 -11.90
CA ARG A 58 19.33 16.13 -12.46
C ARG A 58 20.14 17.25 -11.83
N LYS A 59 19.51 18.37 -11.49
CA LYS A 59 20.16 19.45 -10.76
C LYS A 59 20.66 18.98 -9.40
N LEU A 60 19.79 18.33 -8.61
CA LEU A 60 20.19 17.77 -7.31
C LEU A 60 21.25 16.67 -7.46
N GLN A 61 21.15 15.82 -8.49
CA GLN A 61 22.18 14.82 -8.77
C GLN A 61 23.57 15.44 -9.02
N SER A 62 23.64 16.59 -9.69
CA SER A 62 24.90 17.26 -10.03
C SER A 62 25.43 18.21 -8.96
N GLU A 63 24.56 18.86 -8.18
CA GLU A 63 24.92 19.94 -7.27
C GLU A 63 24.95 19.53 -5.79
N HIS A 64 24.13 18.51 -5.40
CA HIS A 64 24.08 18.10 -4.00
C HIS A 64 25.34 17.28 -3.61
N PRO A 65 25.93 17.49 -2.41
CA PRO A 65 27.13 16.77 -1.96
C PRO A 65 27.02 15.24 -2.03
N GLN A 66 25.83 14.70 -1.83
CA GLN A 66 25.52 13.25 -1.96
C GLN A 66 24.83 12.89 -3.27
N GLY A 67 24.79 13.79 -4.26
CA GLY A 67 24.08 13.55 -5.54
C GLY A 67 24.59 12.33 -6.31
N ASN A 68 25.81 11.91 -6.08
CA ASN A 68 26.42 10.72 -6.67
C ASN A 68 25.75 9.38 -6.28
N ILE A 69 24.92 9.35 -5.23
CA ILE A 69 24.15 8.15 -4.85
C ILE A 69 22.84 8.04 -5.63
N ILE A 70 22.46 9.07 -6.40
CA ILE A 70 21.27 9.05 -7.25
C ILE A 70 21.57 8.30 -8.53
N ARG A 71 20.78 7.29 -8.82
CA ARG A 71 20.75 6.56 -10.08
C ARG A 71 19.41 6.74 -10.76
N ILE A 72 19.41 7.16 -12.02
CA ILE A 72 18.19 7.45 -12.79
C ILE A 72 17.99 6.35 -13.84
N ILE A 73 16.80 5.80 -13.88
CA ILE A 73 16.35 4.91 -14.96
C ILE A 73 15.15 5.55 -15.64
N ARG A 74 15.22 5.71 -16.95
CA ARG A 74 14.17 6.33 -17.74
C ARG A 74 13.40 5.27 -18.52
N HIS A 75 12.09 5.30 -18.45
CA HIS A 75 11.22 4.56 -19.35
C HIS A 75 11.20 5.19 -20.75
N GLU A 76 10.89 4.41 -21.76
CA GLU A 76 10.74 4.90 -23.14
C GLU A 76 9.47 5.76 -23.31
N ARG A 77 8.48 5.53 -22.45
CA ARG A 77 7.19 6.23 -22.39
C ARG A 77 6.58 6.08 -21.00
N ASN A 78 5.54 6.85 -20.68
CA ASN A 78 4.77 6.64 -19.47
C ASN A 78 4.17 5.23 -19.42
N LYS A 79 4.59 4.44 -18.44
CA LYS A 79 4.12 3.07 -18.17
C LYS A 79 3.19 3.00 -16.95
N GLY A 80 3.12 4.07 -16.16
CA GLY A 80 2.33 4.19 -14.94
C GLY A 80 3.07 3.74 -13.69
N LEU A 81 2.51 4.13 -12.53
CA LEU A 81 3.14 3.93 -11.20
C LEU A 81 3.48 2.46 -10.92
N GLY A 82 2.58 1.53 -11.27
CA GLY A 82 2.82 0.09 -11.07
C GLY A 82 4.07 -0.41 -11.78
N GLU A 83 4.27 -0.02 -13.05
CA GLU A 83 5.45 -0.45 -13.79
C GLU A 83 6.73 0.30 -13.33
N ALA A 84 6.59 1.53 -12.86
CA ALA A 84 7.72 2.23 -12.24
C ALA A 84 8.18 1.53 -10.95
N ARG A 85 7.23 1.05 -10.13
CA ARG A 85 7.55 0.20 -8.96
C ARG A 85 8.15 -1.15 -9.35
N ASN A 86 7.64 -1.78 -10.41
CA ASN A 86 8.20 -3.02 -10.94
C ASN A 86 9.65 -2.84 -11.42
N THR A 87 9.92 -1.73 -12.11
CA THR A 87 11.28 -1.37 -12.52
C THR A 87 12.17 -1.14 -11.31
N SER A 88 11.65 -0.49 -10.26
CA SER A 88 12.38 -0.32 -9.00
C SER A 88 12.77 -1.66 -8.37
N ILE A 89 11.85 -2.64 -8.33
CA ILE A 89 12.12 -3.98 -7.79
C ILE A 89 13.21 -4.71 -8.59
N ARG A 90 13.16 -4.62 -9.92
CA ARG A 90 14.15 -5.27 -10.80
C ARG A 90 15.54 -4.67 -10.64
N GLU A 91 15.61 -3.36 -10.54
CA GLU A 91 16.82 -2.56 -10.62
C GLU A 91 17.46 -2.21 -9.27
N ALA A 92 16.73 -2.37 -8.16
CA ALA A 92 17.27 -2.15 -6.83
C ALA A 92 18.46 -3.05 -6.55
N ARG A 93 19.52 -2.47 -5.95
CA ARG A 93 20.79 -3.12 -5.59
C ARG A 93 20.93 -3.35 -4.09
N GLY A 94 20.13 -2.64 -3.28
CA GLY A 94 20.14 -2.75 -1.83
C GLY A 94 19.64 -4.10 -1.32
N LYS A 95 20.12 -4.49 -0.13
CA LYS A 95 19.54 -5.63 0.57
C LYS A 95 18.05 -5.39 0.90
N TYR A 96 17.72 -4.14 1.24
CA TYR A 96 16.37 -3.69 1.49
C TYR A 96 15.93 -2.65 0.45
N LEU A 97 14.63 -2.56 0.22
CA LEU A 97 13.98 -1.61 -0.68
C LEU A 97 12.92 -0.81 0.09
N LEU A 98 13.03 0.52 0.04
CA LEU A 98 12.07 1.48 0.55
C LEU A 98 11.46 2.25 -0.64
N PHE A 99 10.14 2.24 -0.77
CA PHE A 99 9.46 3.09 -1.75
C PHE A 99 9.09 4.42 -1.11
N LEU A 100 9.42 5.50 -1.81
CA LEU A 100 9.03 6.86 -1.47
C LEU A 100 8.27 7.46 -2.66
N ASP A 101 7.00 7.77 -2.46
CA ASP A 101 6.24 8.49 -3.47
C ASP A 101 6.78 9.93 -3.60
N SER A 102 6.86 10.42 -4.82
CA SER A 102 7.58 11.66 -5.15
C SER A 102 6.89 12.96 -4.69
N ASP A 103 5.73 12.85 -4.06
CA ASP A 103 4.99 13.94 -3.42
C ASP A 103 5.00 13.87 -1.87
N ASP A 104 5.63 12.82 -1.31
CA ASP A 104 5.84 12.60 0.12
C ASP A 104 7.29 12.92 0.52
N TRP A 105 7.62 12.86 1.82
CA TRP A 105 9.00 12.99 2.29
C TRP A 105 9.27 12.16 3.55
N LEU A 106 10.52 11.72 3.70
CA LEU A 106 10.97 10.94 4.84
C LEU A 106 11.31 11.82 6.04
N ASN A 107 11.14 11.27 7.24
CA ASN A 107 11.80 11.79 8.42
C ASN A 107 13.34 11.62 8.26
N LYS A 108 14.12 12.53 8.83
CA LYS A 108 15.58 12.52 8.72
C LYS A 108 16.23 11.22 9.21
N GLU A 109 15.63 10.57 10.20
CA GLU A 109 16.12 9.34 10.82
C GLU A 109 15.42 8.08 10.30
N ALA A 110 14.55 8.21 9.27
CA ALA A 110 13.70 7.13 8.80
C ALA A 110 14.48 5.86 8.41
N LEU A 111 15.57 6.00 7.63
CA LEU A 111 16.40 4.86 7.26
C LEU A 111 17.06 4.19 8.45
N SER A 112 17.62 4.96 9.38
CA SER A 112 18.29 4.44 10.57
C SER A 112 17.32 3.62 11.43
N ILE A 113 16.13 4.17 11.66
CA ILE A 113 15.10 3.54 12.50
C ILE A 113 14.56 2.27 11.84
N LEU A 114 14.14 2.36 10.58
CA LEU A 114 13.59 1.20 9.84
C LEU A 114 14.63 0.10 9.66
N TYR A 115 15.87 0.45 9.29
CA TYR A 115 16.95 -0.51 9.06
C TYR A 115 17.36 -1.22 10.35
N LYS A 116 17.48 -0.47 11.47
CA LYS A 116 17.80 -1.05 12.78
C LYS A 116 16.77 -2.12 13.16
N ALA A 117 15.48 -1.80 13.09
CA ALA A 117 14.41 -2.75 13.40
C ALA A 117 14.41 -3.95 12.43
N ALA A 118 14.67 -3.72 11.14
CA ALA A 118 14.77 -4.78 10.14
C ALA A 118 15.89 -5.77 10.44
N ILE A 119 17.08 -5.28 10.83
CA ILE A 119 18.24 -6.14 11.14
C ILE A 119 18.06 -6.85 12.47
N GLU A 120 17.58 -6.15 13.51
CA GLU A 120 17.39 -6.72 14.86
C GLU A 120 16.45 -7.93 14.83
N HIS A 121 15.41 -7.89 14.01
CA HIS A 121 14.41 -8.93 13.92
C HIS A 121 14.54 -9.81 12.67
N ASP A 122 15.56 -9.59 11.83
CA ASP A 122 15.69 -10.24 10.51
C ASP A 122 14.38 -10.18 9.73
N ALA A 123 13.80 -8.96 9.69
CA ALA A 123 12.44 -8.76 9.20
C ALA A 123 12.38 -8.76 7.66
N GLU A 124 11.31 -9.34 7.12
CA GLU A 124 10.98 -9.27 5.69
C GLU A 124 10.27 -7.95 5.36
N ILE A 125 9.51 -7.42 6.35
CA ILE A 125 8.79 -6.16 6.23
C ILE A 125 8.92 -5.40 7.55
N THR A 126 9.40 -4.16 7.48
CA THR A 126 9.39 -3.21 8.61
C THR A 126 8.53 -2.01 8.25
N ILE A 127 7.59 -1.65 9.12
CA ILE A 127 6.55 -0.65 8.85
C ILE A 127 6.68 0.46 9.89
N GLY A 128 6.90 1.69 9.41
CA GLY A 128 6.94 2.88 10.26
C GLY A 128 5.60 3.58 10.36
N SER A 129 5.43 4.40 11.38
CA SER A 129 4.27 5.26 11.53
C SER A 129 4.32 6.46 10.57
N THR A 130 3.17 7.07 10.32
CA THR A 130 3.01 8.11 9.29
C THR A 130 2.34 9.34 9.88
N LEU A 131 2.85 10.54 9.55
CA LEU A 131 2.17 11.81 9.76
C LEU A 131 1.59 12.29 8.43
N LYS A 132 0.28 12.38 8.35
CA LYS A 132 -0.43 12.97 7.21
C LYS A 132 -0.47 14.48 7.36
N VAL A 133 -0.05 15.20 6.34
CA VAL A 133 -0.02 16.65 6.26
C VAL A 133 -0.92 17.09 5.12
N TYR A 134 -1.78 18.08 5.35
CA TYR A 134 -2.71 18.59 4.34
C TYR A 134 -2.13 19.84 3.68
N GLU A 135 -1.93 19.82 2.35
CA GLU A 135 -1.38 20.94 1.60
C GLU A 135 -2.20 22.22 1.82
N GLY A 136 -1.52 23.33 2.15
CA GLY A 136 -2.16 24.62 2.39
C GLY A 136 -2.93 24.74 3.72
N SER A 137 -2.70 23.82 4.67
CA SER A 137 -3.35 23.80 5.98
C SER A 137 -2.38 23.39 7.08
N ASP A 138 -2.63 23.86 8.31
CA ASP A 138 -1.91 23.38 9.51
C ASP A 138 -2.48 22.05 10.05
N LYS A 139 -3.50 21.50 9.40
CA LYS A 139 -4.10 20.23 9.79
C LYS A 139 -3.12 19.09 9.59
N THR A 140 -3.01 18.23 10.60
CA THR A 140 -2.27 16.97 10.52
C THR A 140 -3.08 15.82 11.10
N GLU A 141 -2.79 14.61 10.68
CA GLU A 141 -3.36 13.37 11.19
C GLU A 141 -2.25 12.33 11.33
N THR A 142 -2.18 11.69 12.49
CA THR A 142 -1.10 10.74 12.77
C THR A 142 -1.63 9.31 12.75
N PHE A 143 -0.96 8.43 12.00
CA PHE A 143 -1.19 7.00 11.99
C PHE A 143 -0.04 6.32 12.72
N VAL A 144 -0.23 6.06 14.02
CA VAL A 144 0.79 5.44 14.88
C VAL A 144 0.52 3.95 15.03
N TYR A 145 1.53 3.15 14.75
CA TYR A 145 1.52 1.71 15.00
C TYR A 145 2.18 1.38 16.34
N PRO A 146 1.67 0.41 17.09
CA PRO A 146 2.39 -0.08 18.26
C PRO A 146 3.67 -0.77 17.81
N GLU A 147 4.69 -0.76 18.64
CA GLU A 147 5.86 -1.61 18.45
C GLU A 147 5.43 -3.09 18.53
N THR A 148 5.61 -3.81 17.45
CA THR A 148 5.15 -5.21 17.35
C THR A 148 6.09 -5.99 16.45
N PHE A 149 6.49 -7.17 16.92
CA PHE A 149 7.21 -8.14 16.12
C PHE A 149 6.41 -9.44 16.03
N ILE A 150 6.25 -9.94 14.80
CA ILE A 150 5.57 -11.21 14.51
C ILE A 150 6.51 -12.09 13.70
N SER A 151 6.76 -13.30 14.20
CA SER A 151 7.60 -14.30 13.55
C SER A 151 6.84 -15.63 13.45
N LYS A 152 6.05 -15.75 12.38
CA LYS A 152 5.31 -16.98 12.03
C LYS A 152 4.77 -16.91 10.60
N PRO A 153 4.37 -18.05 10.00
CA PRO A 153 3.72 -18.03 8.70
C PRO A 153 2.54 -17.06 8.66
N SER A 154 2.39 -16.37 7.55
CA SER A 154 1.32 -15.35 7.33
C SER A 154 1.32 -14.25 8.40
N ALA A 155 2.50 -13.76 8.76
CA ALA A 155 2.68 -12.75 9.80
C ALA A 155 1.86 -11.46 9.53
N GLY A 156 1.70 -11.09 8.28
CA GLY A 156 0.87 -9.94 7.90
C GLY A 156 -0.62 -10.15 8.14
N ILE A 157 -1.13 -11.39 8.01
CA ILE A 157 -2.52 -11.73 8.40
C ILE A 157 -2.65 -11.63 9.91
N GLU A 158 -1.72 -12.21 10.65
CA GLU A 158 -1.71 -12.12 12.12
C GLU A 158 -1.77 -10.66 12.58
N LEU A 159 -0.93 -9.80 12.01
CA LEU A 159 -0.89 -8.37 12.32
C LEU A 159 -2.26 -7.72 12.08
N ASN A 160 -2.85 -7.95 10.92
CA ASN A 160 -4.09 -7.28 10.49
C ASN A 160 -5.34 -7.84 11.18
N VAL A 161 -5.51 -9.16 11.14
CA VAL A 161 -6.77 -9.82 11.52
C VAL A 161 -6.83 -10.06 13.01
N PHE A 162 -5.76 -10.65 13.58
CA PHE A 162 -5.79 -11.09 14.96
C PHE A 162 -5.35 -10.02 15.95
N ARG A 163 -4.44 -9.12 15.55
CA ARG A 163 -4.00 -8.02 16.41
C ARG A 163 -4.68 -6.69 16.14
N GLY A 164 -5.50 -6.62 15.07
CA GLY A 164 -6.24 -5.40 14.71
C GLY A 164 -5.36 -4.23 14.28
N ILE A 165 -4.09 -4.47 13.99
CA ILE A 165 -3.15 -3.47 13.49
C ILE A 165 -3.29 -3.48 11.97
N THR A 166 -3.88 -2.43 11.42
CA THR A 166 -4.11 -2.31 9.96
C THR A 166 -3.11 -1.32 9.37
N PRO A 167 -1.92 -1.77 8.94
CA PRO A 167 -1.01 -0.92 8.20
C PRO A 167 -1.72 -0.46 6.91
N LEU A 168 -1.46 0.78 6.51
CA LEU A 168 -2.01 1.30 5.25
C LEU A 168 -1.65 0.36 4.10
N VAL A 169 -2.63 0.09 3.23
CA VAL A 169 -2.42 -0.68 2.01
C VAL A 169 -1.61 0.20 1.06
N SER A 170 -0.33 -0.07 0.94
CA SER A 170 0.58 0.72 0.11
C SER A 170 1.96 0.09 0.07
N TYR A 171 2.74 0.46 -0.93
CA TYR A 171 4.16 0.16 -0.95
C TYR A 171 4.99 1.13 -0.09
N TRP A 172 4.57 2.40 0.01
CA TRP A 172 5.31 3.42 0.74
C TRP A 172 5.32 3.17 2.26
N ASN A 173 6.26 3.80 2.94
CA ASN A 173 6.52 3.68 4.38
C ASN A 173 6.77 2.24 4.89
N LYS A 174 7.29 1.38 4.00
CA LYS A 174 7.69 0.01 4.34
C LYS A 174 9.08 -0.27 3.82
N LEU A 175 9.95 -0.73 4.70
CA LEU A 175 11.25 -1.26 4.31
C LEU A 175 11.09 -2.77 4.08
N PHE A 176 11.25 -3.18 2.85
CA PHE A 176 11.11 -4.57 2.43
C PHE A 176 12.48 -5.24 2.25
N LEU A 177 12.63 -6.46 2.69
CA LEU A 177 13.74 -7.30 2.24
C LEU A 177 13.57 -7.56 0.73
N LEU A 178 14.53 -7.14 -0.09
CA LEU A 178 14.41 -7.19 -1.55
C LEU A 178 14.21 -8.61 -2.08
N ASP A 179 14.93 -9.57 -1.50
CA ASP A 179 14.79 -10.99 -1.83
C ASP A 179 13.39 -11.53 -1.54
N PHE A 180 12.75 -11.06 -0.46
CA PHE A 180 11.38 -11.43 -0.14
C PHE A 180 10.40 -10.95 -1.21
N ILE A 181 10.49 -9.66 -1.63
CA ILE A 181 9.65 -9.12 -2.71
C ILE A 181 9.80 -9.96 -3.99
N LYS A 182 11.04 -10.26 -4.39
CA LYS A 182 11.33 -11.00 -5.63
C LYS A 182 10.84 -12.44 -5.57
N LYS A 183 11.09 -13.16 -4.48
CA LYS A 183 10.66 -14.55 -4.29
C LYS A 183 9.14 -14.71 -4.15
N SER A 184 8.48 -13.70 -3.56
CA SER A 184 7.03 -13.66 -3.40
C SER A 184 6.30 -13.12 -4.63
N ASP A 185 7.02 -12.82 -5.71
CA ASP A 185 6.46 -12.27 -6.95
C ASP A 185 5.51 -11.08 -6.68
N MET A 186 5.96 -10.13 -5.83
CA MET A 186 5.20 -8.96 -5.44
C MET A 186 5.28 -7.84 -6.49
N TYR A 187 5.06 -8.18 -7.76
CA TYR A 187 5.01 -7.20 -8.83
C TYR A 187 3.59 -6.65 -9.02
N CYS A 188 3.51 -5.37 -9.36
CA CYS A 188 2.26 -4.70 -9.71
C CYS A 188 1.74 -5.24 -11.03
N VAL A 189 0.46 -5.61 -11.08
CA VAL A 189 -0.19 -6.13 -12.30
C VAL A 189 -1.10 -5.11 -12.96
N HIS A 190 -1.50 -4.06 -12.23
CA HIS A 190 -2.41 -3.03 -12.71
C HIS A 190 -1.74 -1.68 -12.79
N ARG A 191 -2.30 -0.79 -13.61
CA ARG A 191 -1.84 0.60 -13.73
C ARG A 191 -2.38 1.51 -12.62
N ILE A 192 -3.57 1.20 -12.13
CA ILE A 192 -4.25 1.85 -11.01
C ILE A 192 -4.54 0.81 -9.94
N MET A 193 -4.57 1.21 -8.67
CA MET A 193 -4.71 0.28 -7.52
C MET A 193 -3.65 -0.83 -7.59
N GLU A 194 -2.47 -0.45 -8.03
CA GLU A 194 -1.37 -1.34 -8.39
C GLU A 194 -0.79 -2.08 -7.19
N ASP A 195 -0.96 -1.54 -6.00
CA ASP A 195 -0.43 -2.04 -4.74
C ASP A 195 -1.30 -3.12 -4.07
N VAL A 196 -2.55 -3.32 -4.51
CA VAL A 196 -3.51 -4.21 -3.81
C VAL A 196 -3.09 -5.68 -3.89
N ILE A 197 -2.68 -6.17 -5.05
CA ILE A 197 -2.23 -7.57 -5.19
C ILE A 197 -0.90 -7.80 -4.45
N PRO A 198 0.12 -6.94 -4.59
CA PRO A 198 1.33 -7.03 -3.79
C PRO A 198 1.09 -6.97 -2.27
N ASP A 199 0.20 -6.09 -1.79
CA ASP A 199 -0.16 -6.01 -0.38
C ASP A 199 -0.83 -7.30 0.12
N PHE A 200 -1.73 -7.88 -0.69
CA PHE A 200 -2.31 -9.19 -0.39
C PHE A 200 -1.22 -10.26 -0.25
N LYS A 201 -0.29 -10.35 -1.21
CA LYS A 201 0.84 -11.28 -1.16
C LYS A 201 1.74 -11.03 0.05
N ALA A 202 2.04 -9.76 0.36
CA ALA A 202 2.82 -9.39 1.54
C ALA A 202 2.20 -9.93 2.84
N LYS A 203 0.87 -9.81 2.99
CA LYS A 203 0.15 -10.31 4.17
C LYS A 203 0.17 -11.83 4.28
N VAL A 204 -0.01 -12.51 3.16
CA VAL A 204 -0.11 -13.98 3.12
C VAL A 204 1.24 -14.65 3.26
N LEU A 205 2.27 -14.14 2.56
CA LEU A 205 3.56 -14.81 2.39
C LEU A 205 4.61 -14.40 3.42
N SER A 206 4.43 -13.28 4.14
CA SER A 206 5.41 -12.84 5.13
C SER A 206 5.48 -13.78 6.35
N HIS A 207 6.70 -13.98 6.85
CA HIS A 207 6.96 -14.72 8.07
C HIS A 207 7.43 -13.81 9.21
N LYS A 208 8.09 -12.70 8.89
CA LYS A 208 8.67 -11.78 9.88
C LYS A 208 8.29 -10.34 9.56
N VAL A 209 7.39 -9.78 10.35
CA VAL A 209 6.90 -8.40 10.20
C VAL A 209 7.13 -7.62 11.48
N VAL A 210 7.64 -6.39 11.34
CA VAL A 210 7.84 -5.44 12.45
C VAL A 210 7.05 -4.18 12.17
N THR A 211 6.36 -3.65 13.17
CA THR A 211 5.83 -2.29 13.18
C THR A 211 6.53 -1.46 14.24
N ILE A 212 6.74 -0.17 13.98
CA ILE A 212 7.39 0.76 14.90
C ILE A 212 6.57 2.03 15.08
N PRO A 213 6.55 2.63 16.28
CA PRO A 213 5.76 3.81 16.57
C PRO A 213 6.33 5.11 16.01
N ASP A 214 7.61 5.10 15.62
CA ASP A 214 8.30 6.28 15.12
C ASP A 214 7.71 6.75 13.79
N ILE A 215 7.52 8.07 13.65
CA ILE A 215 7.10 8.68 12.38
C ILE A 215 8.28 8.64 11.41
N THR A 216 8.17 7.82 10.39
CA THR A 216 9.21 7.66 9.35
C THR A 216 8.85 8.33 8.04
N LEU A 217 7.56 8.61 7.81
CA LEU A 217 7.07 9.25 6.60
C LEU A 217 6.10 10.37 6.91
N TYR A 218 6.19 11.43 6.13
CA TYR A 218 5.21 12.50 6.02
C TYR A 218 4.44 12.31 4.73
N TYR A 219 3.16 11.93 4.84
CA TYR A 219 2.25 11.76 3.71
C TYR A 219 1.57 13.07 3.36
N ASN A 220 1.78 13.57 2.14
CA ASN A 220 1.25 14.85 1.68
C ASN A 220 -0.13 14.68 1.01
N GLU A 221 -1.18 14.98 1.74
CA GLU A 221 -2.54 15.03 1.18
C GLU A 221 -2.71 16.32 0.38
N ARG A 222 -2.71 16.18 -0.92
CA ARG A 222 -2.81 17.28 -1.90
C ARG A 222 -3.89 17.08 -2.93
N GLY A 223 -4.38 18.16 -3.52
CA GLY A 223 -5.30 18.07 -4.65
C GLY A 223 -4.63 17.51 -5.91
N GLY A 224 -5.41 16.85 -6.75
CA GLY A 224 -4.97 16.28 -8.02
C GLY A 224 -4.16 14.99 -7.87
N SER A 225 -4.29 14.29 -6.76
CA SER A 225 -3.73 12.96 -6.55
C SER A 225 -4.32 11.94 -7.55
N ILE A 226 -3.67 10.79 -7.71
CA ILE A 226 -4.21 9.70 -8.55
C ILE A 226 -5.60 9.31 -8.05
N MET A 227 -5.79 9.25 -6.71
CA MET A 227 -7.08 8.89 -6.10
C MET A 227 -8.19 9.86 -6.48
N ASP A 228 -7.91 11.18 -6.52
CA ASP A 228 -8.89 12.20 -6.93
C ASP A 228 -9.31 12.05 -8.40
N THR A 229 -8.47 11.45 -9.22
CA THR A 229 -8.73 11.32 -10.66
C THR A 229 -9.43 10.03 -11.07
N LEU A 230 -9.57 9.04 -10.19
CA LEU A 230 -10.17 7.74 -10.52
C LEU A 230 -11.63 7.83 -10.99
N TRP A 231 -12.33 8.89 -10.60
CA TRP A 231 -13.78 9.05 -10.73
C TRP A 231 -14.20 10.31 -11.46
N VAL A 232 -13.28 10.96 -12.18
CA VAL A 232 -13.53 12.27 -12.82
C VAL A 232 -14.48 12.20 -14.01
N ASN A 233 -14.57 11.05 -14.67
CA ASN A 233 -15.44 10.82 -15.82
C ASN A 233 -15.77 9.33 -16.00
N ASP A 234 -16.77 9.04 -16.83
CA ASP A 234 -17.29 7.69 -17.07
C ASP A 234 -16.20 6.69 -17.50
N THR A 235 -15.27 7.12 -18.35
CA THR A 235 -14.17 6.26 -18.82
C THR A 235 -13.26 5.84 -17.67
N LYS A 236 -12.88 6.76 -16.78
CA LYS A 236 -12.05 6.44 -15.61
C LYS A 236 -12.81 5.63 -14.58
N CYS A 237 -14.08 5.93 -14.34
CA CYS A 237 -14.96 5.12 -13.51
C CYS A 237 -15.00 3.68 -14.02
N GLN A 238 -15.24 3.48 -15.32
CA GLN A 238 -15.27 2.14 -15.91
C GLN A 238 -13.92 1.41 -15.73
N GLN A 239 -12.80 2.07 -16.02
CA GLN A 239 -11.47 1.48 -15.82
C GLN A 239 -11.21 1.07 -14.37
N THR A 240 -11.66 1.89 -13.41
CA THR A 240 -11.50 1.60 -11.98
C THR A 240 -12.35 0.39 -11.58
N ILE A 241 -13.59 0.30 -12.08
CA ILE A 241 -14.49 -0.83 -11.86
C ILE A 241 -13.90 -2.11 -12.45
N ASP A 242 -13.48 -2.08 -13.71
CA ASP A 242 -12.89 -3.25 -14.39
C ASP A 242 -11.63 -3.75 -13.66
N THR A 243 -10.77 -2.82 -13.24
CA THR A 243 -9.58 -3.14 -12.45
C THR A 243 -9.96 -3.79 -11.12
N THR A 244 -10.95 -3.26 -10.43
CA THR A 244 -11.45 -3.79 -9.16
C THR A 244 -11.98 -5.21 -9.32
N VAL A 245 -12.79 -5.46 -10.36
CA VAL A 245 -13.32 -6.80 -10.69
C VAL A 245 -12.17 -7.78 -10.91
N ASP A 246 -11.16 -7.39 -11.71
CA ASP A 246 -10.01 -8.25 -11.98
C ASP A 246 -9.20 -8.55 -10.70
N ILE A 247 -8.95 -7.54 -9.86
CA ILE A 247 -8.27 -7.72 -8.57
C ILE A 247 -9.00 -8.76 -7.70
N ILE A 248 -10.32 -8.62 -7.55
CA ILE A 248 -11.13 -9.53 -6.73
C ILE A 248 -11.08 -10.95 -7.30
N LYS A 249 -11.20 -11.10 -8.61
CA LYS A 249 -11.11 -12.40 -9.28
C LYS A 249 -9.73 -13.05 -9.07
N ARG A 250 -8.65 -12.27 -9.14
CA ARG A 250 -7.28 -12.75 -8.89
C ARG A 250 -7.07 -13.18 -7.45
N ILE A 251 -7.48 -12.36 -6.48
CA ILE A 251 -7.38 -12.71 -5.05
C ILE A 251 -8.18 -13.98 -4.77
N LYS A 252 -9.42 -14.07 -5.28
CA LYS A 252 -10.24 -15.27 -5.13
C LYS A 252 -9.55 -16.52 -5.67
N ARG A 253 -8.98 -16.44 -6.89
CA ARG A 253 -8.25 -17.56 -7.50
C ARG A 253 -7.03 -17.96 -6.66
N MET A 254 -6.20 -17.01 -6.24
CA MET A 254 -5.04 -17.29 -5.39
C MET A 254 -5.45 -17.97 -4.07
N ILE A 255 -6.56 -17.53 -3.46
CA ILE A 255 -7.07 -18.20 -2.25
C ILE A 255 -7.48 -19.63 -2.56
N GLN A 256 -8.20 -19.88 -3.65
CA GLN A 256 -8.68 -21.21 -4.00
C GLN A 256 -7.57 -22.19 -4.36
N GLU A 257 -6.55 -21.71 -5.08
CA GLU A 257 -5.46 -22.54 -5.59
C GLU A 257 -4.36 -22.77 -4.54
N ASP A 258 -3.97 -21.73 -3.79
CA ASP A 258 -2.75 -21.75 -2.99
C ASP A 258 -2.96 -21.50 -1.49
N TYR A 259 -3.99 -20.76 -1.09
CA TYR A 259 -4.06 -20.16 0.25
C TYR A 259 -5.32 -20.50 1.05
N TYR A 260 -6.16 -21.42 0.58
CA TYR A 260 -7.46 -21.73 1.19
C TYR A 260 -7.38 -22.23 2.64
N ASN A 261 -6.25 -22.80 3.06
CA ASN A 261 -6.01 -23.32 4.41
C ASN A 261 -5.41 -22.30 5.37
N ILE A 262 -5.13 -21.07 4.90
CA ILE A 262 -4.51 -20.06 5.76
C ILE A 262 -5.57 -19.42 6.64
N ASP A 263 -5.33 -19.46 7.94
CA ASP A 263 -6.22 -18.88 8.93
C ASP A 263 -6.30 -17.35 8.76
N GLY A 264 -7.52 -16.79 8.81
CA GLY A 264 -7.76 -15.37 8.57
C GLY A 264 -7.74 -14.92 7.11
N ILE A 265 -7.52 -15.81 6.13
CA ILE A 265 -7.48 -15.44 4.70
C ILE A 265 -8.79 -14.83 4.20
N TYR A 266 -9.91 -15.36 4.67
CA TYR A 266 -11.24 -14.86 4.30
C TYR A 266 -11.54 -13.47 4.91
N ASP A 267 -10.94 -13.13 6.05
CA ASP A 267 -11.02 -11.78 6.61
C ASP A 267 -10.32 -10.77 5.72
N ILE A 268 -9.13 -11.11 5.20
CA ILE A 268 -8.40 -10.26 4.25
C ILE A 268 -9.17 -10.10 2.95
N TYR A 269 -9.72 -11.19 2.42
CA TYR A 269 -10.58 -11.15 1.23
C TYR A 269 -11.78 -10.24 1.46
N PHE A 270 -12.50 -10.45 2.55
CA PHE A 270 -13.69 -9.68 2.91
C PHE A 270 -13.39 -8.19 3.13
N ALA A 271 -12.29 -7.86 3.79
CA ALA A 271 -11.87 -6.47 4.00
C ALA A 271 -11.61 -5.73 2.67
N ASN A 272 -10.98 -6.41 1.69
CA ASN A 272 -10.77 -5.85 0.36
C ASN A 272 -12.11 -5.59 -0.35
N LEU A 273 -13.04 -6.55 -0.28
CA LEU A 273 -14.37 -6.38 -0.86
C LEU A 273 -15.12 -5.20 -0.27
N MET A 274 -15.13 -5.08 1.06
CA MET A 274 -15.83 -4.00 1.76
C MET A 274 -15.29 -2.63 1.39
N ARG A 275 -13.97 -2.52 1.19
CA ARG A 275 -13.34 -1.28 0.72
C ARG A 275 -13.90 -0.84 -0.64
N TYR A 276 -14.08 -1.77 -1.57
CA TYR A 276 -14.61 -1.46 -2.90
C TYR A 276 -16.08 -1.09 -2.89
N PHE A 277 -16.91 -1.81 -2.11
CA PHE A 277 -18.32 -1.44 -1.95
C PHE A 277 -18.49 -0.02 -1.38
N PHE A 278 -17.67 0.34 -0.39
CA PHE A 278 -17.68 1.67 0.18
C PHE A 278 -17.34 2.76 -0.85
N LEU A 279 -16.35 2.53 -1.69
CA LEU A 279 -15.97 3.45 -2.77
C LEU A 279 -17.14 3.64 -3.75
N TYR A 280 -17.80 2.57 -4.19
CA TYR A 280 -18.94 2.66 -5.11
C TYR A 280 -20.13 3.41 -4.51
N GLU A 281 -20.41 3.22 -3.23
CA GLU A 281 -21.47 3.95 -2.55
C GLU A 281 -21.15 5.46 -2.46
N GLN A 282 -19.94 5.82 -2.08
CA GLN A 282 -19.55 7.23 -1.96
C GLN A 282 -19.64 7.97 -3.29
N LEU A 283 -19.45 7.29 -4.38
CA LEU A 283 -19.44 7.87 -5.72
C LEU A 283 -20.80 7.85 -6.41
N GLY A 284 -21.83 7.32 -5.74
CA GLY A 284 -23.18 7.24 -6.30
C GLY A 284 -23.29 6.33 -7.53
N VAL A 285 -22.36 5.40 -7.70
CA VAL A 285 -22.35 4.42 -8.80
C VAL A 285 -23.52 3.46 -8.63
N THR A 286 -24.38 3.37 -9.65
CA THR A 286 -25.55 2.49 -9.65
C THR A 286 -25.32 1.23 -10.47
N GLN A 287 -26.09 0.18 -10.18
CA GLN A 287 -26.05 -1.07 -10.96
C GLN A 287 -26.46 -0.91 -12.41
N GLU A 288 -27.41 -0.01 -12.65
CA GLU A 288 -27.89 0.27 -14.00
C GLU A 288 -26.78 0.86 -14.87
N GLN A 289 -25.93 1.70 -14.26
CA GLN A 289 -24.78 2.28 -14.95
C GLN A 289 -23.63 1.28 -15.10
N TYR A 290 -23.43 0.39 -14.10
CA TYR A 290 -22.28 -0.52 -14.06
C TYR A 290 -22.69 -1.93 -13.62
N PRO A 291 -23.17 -2.78 -14.54
CA PRO A 291 -23.62 -4.15 -14.25
C PRO A 291 -22.53 -5.03 -13.60
N GLN A 292 -21.25 -4.74 -13.83
CA GLN A 292 -20.11 -5.47 -13.25
C GLN A 292 -20.06 -5.37 -11.71
N VAL A 293 -20.64 -4.31 -11.12
CA VAL A 293 -20.78 -4.19 -9.66
C VAL A 293 -21.60 -5.36 -9.09
N MET A 294 -22.63 -5.82 -9.82
CA MET A 294 -23.40 -7.03 -9.47
C MET A 294 -22.54 -8.29 -9.44
N GLU A 295 -21.64 -8.44 -10.41
CA GLU A 295 -20.75 -9.58 -10.48
C GLU A 295 -19.82 -9.64 -9.26
N ILE A 296 -19.32 -8.48 -8.81
CA ILE A 296 -18.53 -8.40 -7.58
C ILE A 296 -19.33 -8.88 -6.39
N GLU A 297 -20.57 -8.41 -6.21
CA GLU A 297 -21.43 -8.83 -5.11
C GLU A 297 -21.68 -10.32 -5.09
N GLN A 298 -22.09 -10.89 -6.22
CA GLN A 298 -22.37 -12.32 -6.34
C GLN A 298 -21.13 -13.17 -6.04
N ASN A 299 -19.96 -12.75 -6.54
CA ASN A 299 -18.70 -13.42 -6.27
C ASN A 299 -18.29 -13.34 -4.80
N CYS A 300 -18.62 -12.25 -4.11
CA CYS A 300 -18.36 -12.08 -2.69
C CYS A 300 -19.13 -13.04 -1.82
N MET A 301 -20.44 -13.10 -2.05
CA MET A 301 -21.36 -13.84 -1.20
C MET A 301 -21.20 -15.35 -1.33
N SER A 302 -20.88 -15.83 -2.54
CA SER A 302 -20.73 -17.26 -2.80
C SER A 302 -19.39 -17.86 -2.38
N PHE A 303 -18.39 -17.01 -2.13
CA PHE A 303 -17.03 -17.49 -1.89
C PHE A 303 -16.69 -17.77 -0.42
N ILE A 304 -17.34 -17.07 0.52
CA ILE A 304 -17.08 -17.30 1.95
C ILE A 304 -17.88 -18.51 2.43
N PRO A 305 -17.23 -19.63 2.74
CA PRO A 305 -17.92 -20.92 2.95
C PRO A 305 -18.75 -20.94 4.23
N SER A 306 -18.34 -20.25 5.28
CA SER A 306 -19.11 -20.11 6.51
C SER A 306 -18.50 -19.08 7.47
N LEU A 307 -19.30 -18.62 8.44
CA LEU A 307 -18.91 -17.68 9.47
C LEU A 307 -17.70 -18.15 10.31
N ARG A 308 -17.48 -19.45 10.44
CA ARG A 308 -16.35 -20.01 11.25
C ARG A 308 -14.97 -19.62 10.71
N TYR A 309 -14.88 -19.27 9.42
CA TYR A 309 -13.63 -18.87 8.78
C TYR A 309 -13.38 -17.35 8.83
N ILE A 310 -14.26 -16.61 9.50
CA ILE A 310 -14.13 -15.16 9.66
C ILE A 310 -13.86 -14.87 11.13
N HIS A 311 -12.70 -14.32 11.42
CA HIS A 311 -12.23 -14.05 12.79
C HIS A 311 -12.41 -12.57 13.18
N GLY A 312 -12.25 -11.67 12.22
CA GLY A 312 -12.41 -10.24 12.44
C GLY A 312 -13.83 -9.87 12.86
N ARG A 313 -14.00 -9.26 14.02
CA ARG A 313 -15.30 -8.91 14.59
C ARG A 313 -16.20 -8.13 13.62
N ASN A 314 -15.63 -7.12 12.95
CA ASN A 314 -16.38 -6.32 11.99
C ASN A 314 -16.79 -7.14 10.76
N ALA A 315 -15.89 -7.99 10.27
CA ALA A 315 -16.18 -8.90 9.16
C ALA A 315 -17.30 -9.89 9.53
N ARG A 316 -17.28 -10.42 10.76
CA ARG A 316 -18.36 -11.32 11.26
C ARG A 316 -19.72 -10.64 11.31
N ILE A 317 -19.77 -9.40 11.82
CA ILE A 317 -21.01 -8.62 11.89
C ILE A 317 -21.55 -8.40 10.47
N MET A 318 -20.70 -7.98 9.54
CA MET A 318 -21.08 -7.74 8.15
C MET A 318 -21.52 -9.04 7.45
N TYR A 319 -20.79 -10.14 7.65
CA TYR A 319 -21.19 -11.46 7.13
C TYR A 319 -22.59 -11.85 7.59
N LEU A 320 -22.88 -11.70 8.91
CA LEU A 320 -24.20 -12.03 9.47
C LEU A 320 -25.31 -11.13 8.93
N LEU A 321 -25.02 -9.85 8.72
CA LEU A 321 -25.99 -8.90 8.16
C LEU A 321 -26.31 -9.22 6.69
N LEU A 322 -25.31 -9.63 5.92
CA LEU A 322 -25.46 -10.01 4.52
C LEU A 322 -26.25 -11.33 4.34
N HIS A 323 -26.04 -12.31 5.23
CA HIS A 323 -26.67 -13.63 5.13
C HIS A 323 -28.06 -13.73 5.75
N ARG A 324 -28.47 -12.75 6.57
CA ARG A 324 -29.79 -12.77 7.21
C ARG A 324 -30.95 -12.33 6.33
N ARG A 325 -30.69 -11.71 5.19
CA ARG A 325 -31.72 -11.18 4.29
C ARG A 325 -31.41 -11.56 2.85
N GLU A 326 -32.25 -12.37 2.29
CA GLU A 326 -32.38 -12.55 0.86
C GLU A 326 -32.90 -11.22 0.28
N HIS A 327 -32.10 -10.55 -0.56
CA HIS A 327 -32.56 -9.66 -1.64
C HIS A 327 -32.78 -8.16 -1.43
N ASP A 328 -32.31 -7.46 -0.38
CA ASP A 328 -32.34 -5.98 -0.43
C ASP A 328 -30.99 -5.32 -0.18
N ARG A 329 -30.45 -4.72 -1.25
CA ARG A 329 -29.19 -3.96 -1.27
C ARG A 329 -29.15 -2.78 -0.34
N SER A 330 -30.30 -2.07 -0.20
CA SER A 330 -30.39 -0.88 0.65
C SER A 330 -30.04 -1.19 2.10
N ASP A 331 -30.25 -2.46 2.49
CA ASP A 331 -30.01 -2.94 3.85
C ASP A 331 -28.52 -3.24 4.12
N PHE A 332 -27.74 -3.62 3.09
CA PHE A 332 -26.30 -3.78 3.21
C PHE A 332 -25.63 -2.44 3.56
N PHE A 333 -25.89 -1.42 2.78
CA PHE A 333 -25.33 -0.09 3.00
C PHE A 333 -25.86 0.55 4.30
N LYS A 334 -27.12 0.33 4.66
CA LYS A 334 -27.66 0.75 5.96
C LYS A 334 -26.92 0.05 7.11
N ALA A 335 -26.67 -1.25 6.99
CA ALA A 335 -25.94 -2.02 7.99
C ALA A 335 -24.47 -1.56 8.11
N TYR A 336 -23.81 -1.29 6.99
CA TYR A 336 -22.45 -0.76 6.96
C TYR A 336 -22.39 0.66 7.55
N ARG A 337 -23.30 1.57 7.14
CA ARG A 337 -23.41 2.92 7.71
C ARG A 337 -23.69 2.86 9.21
N PHE A 338 -24.55 1.95 9.65
CA PHE A 338 -24.81 1.72 11.07
C PHE A 338 -23.54 1.22 11.79
N ALA A 339 -22.84 0.23 11.24
CA ALA A 339 -21.61 -0.31 11.83
C ALA A 339 -20.48 0.73 11.91
N SER A 340 -20.43 1.67 10.97
CA SER A 340 -19.46 2.79 10.95
C SER A 340 -19.93 4.03 11.69
N SER A 341 -21.21 4.14 12.06
CA SER A 341 -21.78 5.25 12.81
C SER A 341 -21.25 5.33 14.26
N ARG A 342 -21.47 6.49 14.91
CA ARG A 342 -21.15 6.69 16.33
C ARG A 342 -21.90 5.70 17.24
N LEU A 343 -23.15 5.39 16.90
CA LEU A 343 -23.98 4.43 17.62
C LEU A 343 -23.50 2.99 17.43
N GLY A 344 -23.12 2.61 16.21
CA GLY A 344 -22.52 1.31 15.93
C GLY A 344 -21.19 1.10 16.66
N ARG A 345 -20.36 2.16 16.78
CA ARG A 345 -19.13 2.11 17.58
C ARG A 345 -19.40 1.95 19.08
N MET A 346 -20.43 2.61 19.63
CA MET A 346 -20.85 2.45 21.02
C MET A 346 -21.39 1.04 21.29
N LEU A 347 -22.24 0.50 20.41
CA LEU A 347 -22.73 -0.87 20.51
C LEU A 347 -21.59 -1.92 20.40
N LYS A 348 -20.55 -1.63 19.62
CA LYS A 348 -19.32 -2.46 19.58
C LYS A 348 -18.61 -2.53 20.94
N LEU A 349 -18.59 -1.43 21.69
CA LEU A 349 -18.04 -1.37 23.06
C LEU A 349 -18.88 -2.18 24.06
N LEU A 350 -20.21 -2.11 23.97
CA LEU A 350 -21.12 -2.85 24.84
C LEU A 350 -21.12 -4.37 24.59
N ILE A 351 -20.82 -4.83 23.37
CA ILE A 351 -20.76 -6.26 23.03
C ILE A 351 -19.34 -6.84 23.31
N SER A 352 -18.37 -5.96 23.68
CA SER A 352 -17.00 -6.36 24.03
C SER A 352 -16.80 -6.59 25.55
N LEU A 353 -17.80 -6.32 26.34
CA LEU A 353 -17.92 -6.69 27.76
C LEU A 353 -18.65 -8.02 27.87
#